data_b1d2078eafe6071ff24ac5850abb9adb
#
_entry.id   b1d2078eafe6071ff24ac5850abb9adb
#
_cell.length_a   1.000
_cell.length_b   1.000
_cell.length_c   1.000
_cell.angle_alpha   90.00
_cell.angle_beta   90.00
_cell.angle_gamma   90.00
#
_symmetry.space_group_name_H-M   'P 1'
#
loop_
_entity.id
_entity.type
_entity.pdbx_description
1 polymer ?
#
loop_
_entity_poly.entity_id
_entity_poly.type
_entity_poly.pdbx_seq_one_letter_code
_entity_poly.pdbx_strand_id
1 'polypeptide(L)'
;MNKNATSQDVAKLAGVSQSAVSRCFTKGASISSRTKLRVLEAAKKLKYKPQTFLQDSQNIEDSGLVGVILPYITNRFYPEVLTELHEALRLSGFRILLITTDDGEELDDKLIQPYLKERLVAIISATKPTDQFVENCLNKKIQIIAYNRAWDIPTISSVACNHRFGGELIADQIIKNNHQEVGLIEGPTGSYVSLSLIHI
;
A
#
# COMPACT_ATOMS: atom_id res chain seq x y z
N MET A 1 31.82 -7.25 14.78
CA MET A 1 31.30 -7.90 13.57
C MET A 1 29.82 -8.22 13.81
N ASN A 2 28.89 -7.43 13.23
CA ASN A 2 27.45 -7.68 13.37
C ASN A 2 27.08 -8.86 12.46
N LYS A 3 26.80 -10.02 13.07
CA LYS A 3 26.37 -11.22 12.36
C LYS A 3 24.93 -11.01 11.89
N ASN A 4 24.71 -10.90 10.59
CA ASN A 4 23.35 -10.81 10.03
C ASN A 4 22.55 -12.05 10.44
N ALA A 5 21.31 -11.85 10.87
CA ALA A 5 20.41 -12.95 11.23
C ALA A 5 20.19 -13.88 10.03
N THR A 6 20.11 -15.17 10.29
CA THR A 6 19.91 -16.23 9.29
C THR A 6 18.46 -16.73 9.29
N SER A 7 18.06 -17.45 8.23
CA SER A 7 16.76 -18.12 8.20
C SER A 7 16.60 -19.17 9.33
N GLN A 8 17.70 -19.73 9.80
CA GLN A 8 17.71 -20.64 10.95
C GLN A 8 17.40 -19.91 12.26
N ASP A 9 17.92 -18.69 12.43
CA ASP A 9 17.63 -17.87 13.63
C ASP A 9 16.16 -17.48 13.68
N VAL A 10 15.58 -17.12 12.51
CA VAL A 10 14.14 -16.83 12.40
C VAL A 10 13.31 -18.08 12.68
N ALA A 11 13.68 -19.24 12.14
CA ALA A 11 12.99 -20.50 12.38
C ALA A 11 12.97 -20.86 13.88
N LYS A 12 14.12 -20.70 14.54
CA LYS A 12 14.27 -20.95 15.99
C LYS A 12 13.41 -19.98 16.81
N LEU A 13 13.43 -18.69 16.50
CA LEU A 13 12.64 -17.68 17.23
C LEU A 13 11.14 -17.83 16.96
N ALA A 14 10.73 -18.17 15.74
CA ALA A 14 9.35 -18.41 15.37
C ALA A 14 8.80 -19.77 15.81
N GLY A 15 9.66 -20.70 16.26
CA GLY A 15 9.29 -22.08 16.63
C GLY A 15 8.71 -22.86 15.45
N VAL A 16 9.35 -22.75 14.26
CA VAL A 16 8.94 -23.41 13.01
C VAL A 16 10.17 -24.00 12.31
N SER A 17 9.95 -24.81 11.27
CA SER A 17 11.05 -25.31 10.45
C SER A 17 11.63 -24.22 9.54
N GLN A 18 12.89 -24.36 9.15
CA GLN A 18 13.53 -23.46 8.18
C GLN A 18 12.79 -23.44 6.84
N SER A 19 12.22 -24.60 6.41
CA SER A 19 11.39 -24.68 5.21
C SER A 19 10.08 -23.90 5.32
N ALA A 20 9.52 -23.76 6.52
CA ALA A 20 8.35 -22.90 6.75
C ALA A 20 8.74 -21.41 6.66
N VAL A 21 9.93 -21.03 7.13
CA VAL A 21 10.47 -19.67 6.94
C VAL A 21 10.65 -19.39 5.45
N SER A 22 11.27 -20.29 4.69
CA SER A 22 11.44 -20.14 3.24
C SER A 22 10.11 -19.97 2.53
N ARG A 23 9.12 -20.84 2.83
CA ARG A 23 7.77 -20.74 2.24
C ARG A 23 7.05 -19.44 2.59
N CYS A 24 7.27 -18.88 3.76
CA CYS A 24 6.69 -17.61 4.17
C CYS A 24 7.07 -16.46 3.22
N PHE A 25 8.28 -16.51 2.68
CA PHE A 25 8.83 -15.50 1.79
C PHE A 25 8.82 -15.90 0.30
N THR A 26 8.31 -17.07 -0.04
CA THR A 26 8.18 -17.55 -1.43
C THR A 26 6.78 -17.22 -1.95
N LYS A 27 6.70 -16.48 -3.06
CA LYS A 27 5.43 -16.11 -3.71
C LYS A 27 4.66 -17.37 -4.14
N GLY A 28 3.39 -17.48 -3.75
CA GLY A 28 2.53 -18.61 -4.10
C GLY A 28 2.73 -19.88 -3.26
N ALA A 29 3.68 -19.92 -2.32
CA ALA A 29 3.86 -21.07 -1.45
C ALA A 29 2.73 -21.18 -0.40
N SER A 30 2.24 -22.39 -0.18
CA SER A 30 1.21 -22.65 0.84
C SER A 30 1.80 -22.59 2.25
N ILE A 31 1.24 -21.72 3.09
CA ILE A 31 1.58 -21.58 4.51
C ILE A 31 0.34 -21.11 5.27
N SER A 32 0.14 -21.62 6.49
CA SER A 32 -1.00 -21.16 7.31
C SER A 32 -0.81 -19.73 7.76
N SER A 33 -1.90 -18.96 7.85
CA SER A 33 -1.89 -17.56 8.32
C SER A 33 -1.22 -17.41 9.69
N ARG A 34 -1.46 -18.35 10.61
CA ARG A 34 -0.86 -18.37 11.94
C ARG A 34 0.67 -18.55 11.88
N THR A 35 1.15 -19.46 11.04
CA THR A 35 2.59 -19.67 10.86
C THR A 35 3.24 -18.48 10.19
N LYS A 36 2.57 -17.88 9.21
CA LYS A 36 3.05 -16.69 8.50
C LYS A 36 3.26 -15.51 9.45
N LEU A 37 2.29 -15.22 10.33
CA LEU A 37 2.40 -14.15 11.33
C LEU A 37 3.60 -14.38 12.27
N ARG A 38 3.76 -15.58 12.82
CA ARG A 38 4.89 -15.92 13.71
C ARG A 38 6.25 -15.71 13.03
N VAL A 39 6.37 -16.12 11.77
CA VAL A 39 7.61 -15.96 11.00
C VAL A 39 7.89 -14.47 10.72
N LEU A 40 6.89 -13.68 10.34
CA LEU A 40 7.06 -12.26 10.07
C LEU A 40 7.45 -11.48 11.33
N GLU A 41 6.85 -11.77 12.47
CA GLU A 41 7.23 -11.17 13.76
C GLU A 41 8.67 -11.51 14.17
N ALA A 42 9.07 -12.78 14.02
CA ALA A 42 10.42 -13.21 14.31
C ALA A 42 11.45 -12.55 13.36
N ALA A 43 11.14 -12.48 12.07
CA ALA A 43 11.97 -11.83 11.09
C ALA A 43 12.14 -10.33 11.39
N LYS A 44 11.05 -9.63 11.77
CA LYS A 44 11.08 -8.22 12.18
C LYS A 44 11.97 -8.01 13.41
N LYS A 45 11.83 -8.85 14.46
CA LYS A 45 12.64 -8.76 15.68
C LYS A 45 14.13 -8.96 15.41
N LEU A 46 14.47 -9.89 14.53
CA LEU A 46 15.86 -10.22 14.18
C LEU A 46 16.43 -9.33 13.06
N LYS A 47 15.64 -8.41 12.49
CA LYS A 47 15.98 -7.63 11.29
C LYS A 47 16.46 -8.54 10.15
N TYR A 48 15.88 -9.75 10.08
CA TYR A 48 16.22 -10.74 9.08
C TYR A 48 15.73 -10.32 7.69
N LYS A 49 16.62 -10.44 6.71
CA LYS A 49 16.31 -10.25 5.29
C LYS A 49 16.44 -11.59 4.56
N PRO A 50 15.35 -12.14 3.97
CA PRO A 50 15.42 -13.39 3.21
C PRO A 50 16.40 -13.27 2.03
N GLN A 51 17.18 -14.32 1.78
CA GLN A 51 18.12 -14.33 0.64
C GLN A 51 17.43 -14.19 -0.73
N THR A 52 16.19 -14.63 -0.84
CA THR A 52 15.35 -14.38 -2.05
C THR A 52 15.18 -12.90 -2.35
N PHE A 53 15.10 -12.05 -1.35
CA PHE A 53 15.11 -10.59 -1.54
C PHE A 53 16.49 -10.04 -1.91
N LEU A 54 17.58 -10.75 -1.54
CA LEU A 54 18.95 -10.32 -1.87
C LEU A 54 19.35 -10.74 -3.29
N GLN A 55 18.80 -11.82 -3.82
CA GLN A 55 19.06 -12.23 -5.21
C GLN A 55 18.32 -11.34 -6.21
N ASP A 56 17.13 -10.84 -5.86
CA ASP A 56 16.43 -9.84 -6.66
C ASP A 56 17.05 -8.43 -6.52
N SER A 57 17.78 -8.15 -5.43
CA SER A 57 18.40 -6.85 -5.16
C SER A 57 19.87 -6.74 -5.60
N GLN A 58 20.48 -7.78 -6.15
CA GLN A 58 21.83 -7.68 -6.74
C GLN A 58 21.84 -6.94 -8.09
N ASN A 59 20.66 -6.64 -8.65
CA ASN A 59 20.51 -5.73 -9.79
C ASN A 59 19.91 -4.40 -9.34
N ILE A 60 20.58 -3.67 -8.45
CA ILE A 60 20.14 -2.33 -7.99
C ILE A 60 20.07 -1.34 -9.19
N GLU A 61 20.84 -1.56 -10.24
CA GLU A 61 20.71 -0.84 -11.51
C GLU A 61 19.40 -1.18 -12.25
N ASP A 62 18.75 -2.29 -11.91
CA ASP A 62 17.52 -2.79 -12.51
C ASP A 62 16.30 -2.62 -11.59
N SER A 63 16.43 -1.99 -10.41
CA SER A 63 15.31 -1.77 -9.50
C SER A 63 14.28 -0.85 -10.15
N GLY A 64 13.05 -1.36 -10.33
CA GLY A 64 11.96 -0.60 -10.89
C GLY A 64 11.57 0.60 -10.01
N LEU A 65 10.99 1.61 -10.62
CA LEU A 65 10.37 2.73 -9.93
C LEU A 65 8.90 2.41 -9.66
N VAL A 66 8.44 2.77 -8.47
CA VAL A 66 7.00 2.82 -8.14
C VAL A 66 6.60 4.29 -8.02
N GLY A 67 5.72 4.71 -8.90
CA GLY A 67 5.11 6.04 -8.82
C GLY A 67 4.16 6.09 -7.63
N VAL A 68 4.37 7.03 -6.71
CA VAL A 68 3.45 7.32 -5.61
C VAL A 68 2.83 8.67 -5.87
N ILE A 69 1.54 8.69 -6.17
CA ILE A 69 0.82 9.89 -6.59
C ILE A 69 -0.15 10.28 -5.49
N LEU A 70 0.10 11.44 -4.90
CA LEU A 70 -0.66 11.94 -3.76
C LEU A 70 -1.17 13.35 -4.05
N PRO A 71 -2.44 13.67 -3.69
CA PRO A 71 -2.89 15.05 -3.70
C PRO A 71 -2.16 15.77 -2.57
N TYR A 72 -1.68 16.96 -2.82
CA TYR A 72 -0.96 17.88 -1.92
C TYR A 72 -0.43 17.28 -0.60
N ILE A 73 0.88 17.48 -0.31
CA ILE A 73 1.58 16.89 0.86
C ILE A 73 1.32 17.68 2.16
N THR A 74 0.52 18.73 2.13
CA THR A 74 0.26 19.60 3.30
C THR A 74 -0.59 18.93 4.38
N ASN A 75 -1.30 17.86 4.06
CA ASN A 75 -2.00 17.04 5.03
C ASN A 75 -1.01 16.13 5.76
N ARG A 76 -0.99 16.18 7.10
CA ARG A 76 -0.11 15.37 7.97
C ARG A 76 -0.22 13.85 7.74
N PHE A 77 -1.31 13.38 7.22
CA PHE A 77 -1.54 11.97 6.93
C PHE A 77 -0.57 11.43 5.87
N TYR A 78 -0.35 12.17 4.78
CA TYR A 78 0.47 11.66 3.67
C TYR A 78 1.97 11.49 3.97
N PRO A 79 2.64 12.35 4.74
CA PRO A 79 4.04 12.14 5.13
C PRO A 79 4.27 10.84 5.91
N GLU A 80 3.35 10.47 6.82
CA GLU A 80 3.43 9.20 7.56
C GLU A 80 3.28 8.01 6.62
N VAL A 81 2.26 8.05 5.76
CA VAL A 81 2.02 7.03 4.73
C VAL A 81 3.22 6.88 3.80
N LEU A 82 3.79 7.99 3.35
CA LEU A 82 4.95 7.97 2.45
C LEU A 82 6.16 7.33 3.13
N THR A 83 6.35 7.57 4.42
CA THR A 83 7.43 6.95 5.21
C THR A 83 7.27 5.43 5.25
N GLU A 84 6.07 4.93 5.55
CA GLU A 84 5.79 3.48 5.59
C GLU A 84 5.89 2.83 4.20
N LEU A 85 5.35 3.49 3.17
CA LEU A 85 5.48 3.02 1.78
C LEU A 85 6.94 2.98 1.34
N HIS A 86 7.73 4.02 1.67
CA HIS A 86 9.15 4.05 1.34
C HIS A 86 9.90 2.88 1.97
N GLU A 87 9.70 2.63 3.26
CA GLU A 87 10.36 1.52 3.94
C GLU A 87 9.96 0.17 3.33
N ALA A 88 8.65 -0.06 3.09
CA ALA A 88 8.16 -1.30 2.53
C ALA A 88 8.69 -1.56 1.09
N LEU A 89 8.65 -0.54 0.23
CA LEU A 89 9.13 -0.63 -1.14
C LEU A 89 10.65 -0.77 -1.20
N ARG A 90 11.39 -0.03 -0.38
CA ARG A 90 12.85 -0.15 -0.26
C ARG A 90 13.28 -1.57 0.17
N LEU A 91 12.57 -2.17 1.12
CA LEU A 91 12.82 -3.56 1.54
C LEU A 91 12.54 -4.57 0.42
N SER A 92 11.66 -4.23 -0.51
CA SER A 92 11.32 -5.04 -1.69
C SER A 92 12.19 -4.71 -2.91
N GLY A 93 13.19 -3.83 -2.78
CA GLY A 93 14.11 -3.47 -3.86
C GLY A 93 13.57 -2.43 -4.84
N PHE A 94 12.46 -1.74 -4.51
CA PHE A 94 11.91 -0.67 -5.35
C PHE A 94 12.31 0.71 -4.84
N ARG A 95 12.32 1.67 -5.76
CA ARG A 95 12.49 3.10 -5.47
C ARG A 95 11.17 3.82 -5.66
N ILE A 96 10.93 4.87 -4.87
CA ILE A 96 9.75 5.72 -5.02
C ILE A 96 10.05 6.88 -5.95
N LEU A 97 9.11 7.14 -6.86
CA LEU A 97 8.96 8.40 -7.58
C LEU A 97 7.72 9.09 -7.02
N LEU A 98 7.91 10.13 -6.22
CA LEU A 98 6.80 10.91 -5.67
C LEU A 98 6.32 11.95 -6.69
N ILE A 99 5.03 11.93 -6.96
CA ILE A 99 4.34 12.89 -7.81
C ILE A 99 3.19 13.48 -7.00
N THR A 100 3.05 14.79 -7.00
CA THR A 100 1.95 15.48 -6.34
C THR A 100 0.99 16.05 -7.37
N THR A 101 -0.30 15.97 -7.08
CA THR A 101 -1.37 16.57 -7.88
C THR A 101 -2.04 17.71 -7.10
N ASP A 102 -2.65 18.62 -7.81
CA ASP A 102 -3.50 19.64 -7.19
C ASP A 102 -4.84 19.04 -6.73
N ASP A 103 -5.56 19.77 -5.88
CA ASP A 103 -6.85 19.30 -5.36
C ASP A 103 -7.90 19.28 -6.48
N GLY A 104 -8.56 18.12 -6.63
CA GLY A 104 -9.54 17.92 -7.70
C GLY A 104 -8.95 17.60 -9.09
N GLU A 105 -7.63 17.60 -9.22
CA GLU A 105 -6.96 17.18 -10.46
C GLU A 105 -7.14 15.68 -10.68
N GLU A 106 -7.47 15.28 -11.90
CA GLU A 106 -7.45 13.87 -12.30
C GLU A 106 -6.07 13.49 -12.81
N LEU A 107 -5.70 12.23 -12.60
CA LEU A 107 -4.45 11.71 -13.09
C LEU A 107 -4.54 11.44 -14.59
N ASP A 108 -3.90 12.27 -15.38
CA ASP A 108 -3.82 12.15 -16.83
C ASP A 108 -2.40 11.77 -17.33
N ASP A 109 -2.31 11.48 -18.63
CA ASP A 109 -1.03 11.12 -19.25
C ASP A 109 0.01 12.23 -19.20
N LYS A 110 -0.40 13.51 -19.18
CA LYS A 110 0.54 14.63 -19.18
C LYS A 110 1.37 14.67 -17.92
N LEU A 111 0.75 14.31 -16.80
CA LEU A 111 1.41 14.28 -15.49
C LEU A 111 2.53 13.25 -15.46
N ILE A 112 2.33 12.10 -16.11
CA ILE A 112 3.27 10.97 -16.02
C ILE A 112 4.22 10.86 -17.22
N GLN A 113 3.90 11.50 -18.33
CA GLN A 113 4.70 11.48 -19.56
C GLN A 113 6.21 11.72 -19.34
N PRO A 114 6.63 12.67 -18.50
CA PRO A 114 8.05 12.89 -18.24
C PRO A 114 8.73 11.67 -17.62
N TYR A 115 7.99 10.85 -16.91
CA TYR A 115 8.49 9.70 -16.14
C TYR A 115 8.32 8.35 -16.84
N LEU A 116 7.60 8.31 -17.97
CA LEU A 116 7.40 7.05 -18.73
C LEU A 116 8.69 6.50 -19.37
N LYS A 117 9.73 7.32 -19.46
CA LYS A 117 11.06 6.88 -19.88
C LYS A 117 11.81 6.14 -18.76
N GLU A 118 11.40 6.38 -17.53
CA GLU A 118 11.92 5.68 -16.36
C GLU A 118 11.30 4.27 -16.31
N ARG A 119 11.96 3.36 -15.60
CA ARG A 119 11.47 1.98 -15.43
C ARG A 119 10.34 1.93 -14.41
N LEU A 120 9.21 2.56 -14.72
CA LEU A 120 8.03 2.57 -13.87
C LEU A 120 7.32 1.22 -13.97
N VAL A 121 7.26 0.49 -12.86
CA VAL A 121 6.68 -0.87 -12.80
C VAL A 121 5.27 -0.89 -12.20
N ALA A 122 4.95 0.07 -11.35
CA ALA A 122 3.65 0.21 -10.74
C ALA A 122 3.38 1.67 -10.33
N ILE A 123 2.12 1.97 -10.11
CA ILE A 123 1.64 3.26 -9.60
C ILE A 123 0.74 3.00 -8.39
N ILE A 124 1.02 3.67 -7.28
CA ILE A 124 0.15 3.76 -6.11
C ILE A 124 -0.44 5.16 -6.11
N SER A 125 -1.74 5.30 -6.28
CA SER A 125 -2.35 6.62 -6.41
C SER A 125 -3.52 6.83 -5.45
N ALA A 126 -3.54 8.01 -4.82
CA ALA A 126 -4.69 8.55 -4.11
C ALA A 126 -5.50 9.53 -4.99
N THR A 127 -5.06 9.80 -6.21
CA THR A 127 -5.74 10.63 -7.21
C THR A 127 -6.39 9.74 -8.27
N LYS A 128 -7.64 10.04 -8.63
CA LYS A 128 -8.40 9.23 -9.60
C LYS A 128 -7.77 9.35 -11.00
N PRO A 129 -7.47 8.22 -11.66
CA PRO A 129 -6.98 8.25 -13.03
C PRO A 129 -8.12 8.46 -14.03
N THR A 130 -7.80 9.05 -15.18
CA THR A 130 -8.67 9.02 -16.34
C THR A 130 -8.67 7.62 -16.98
N ASP A 131 -9.73 7.28 -17.72
CA ASP A 131 -9.81 5.97 -18.41
C ASP A 131 -8.66 5.79 -19.40
N GLN A 132 -8.30 6.85 -20.13
CA GLN A 132 -7.17 6.84 -21.06
C GLN A 132 -5.85 6.54 -20.36
N PHE A 133 -5.62 7.10 -19.19
CA PHE A 133 -4.43 6.84 -18.38
C PHE A 133 -4.37 5.37 -17.97
N VAL A 134 -5.50 4.79 -17.53
CA VAL A 134 -5.59 3.37 -17.16
C VAL A 134 -5.23 2.48 -18.32
N GLU A 135 -5.82 2.73 -19.49
CA GLU A 135 -5.54 1.97 -20.71
C GLU A 135 -4.06 2.03 -21.11
N ASN A 136 -3.46 3.21 -21.06
CA ASN A 136 -2.04 3.41 -21.37
C ASN A 136 -1.12 2.68 -20.39
N CYS A 137 -1.45 2.65 -19.11
CA CYS A 137 -0.71 1.90 -18.10
C CYS A 137 -0.81 0.39 -18.35
N LEU A 138 -2.01 -0.11 -18.65
CA LEU A 138 -2.23 -1.53 -18.96
C LEU A 138 -1.42 -1.97 -20.18
N ASN A 139 -1.44 -1.18 -21.26
CA ASN A 139 -0.68 -1.44 -22.49
C ASN A 139 0.83 -1.50 -22.23
N LYS A 140 1.31 -0.74 -21.24
CA LYS A 140 2.73 -0.71 -20.81
C LYS A 140 3.03 -1.71 -19.70
N LYS A 141 2.06 -2.53 -19.27
CA LYS A 141 2.16 -3.47 -18.15
C LYS A 141 2.51 -2.81 -16.81
N ILE A 142 2.10 -1.54 -16.62
CA ILE A 142 2.24 -0.81 -15.37
C ILE A 142 0.99 -1.08 -14.54
N GLN A 143 1.17 -1.66 -13.36
CA GLN A 143 0.06 -1.93 -12.43
C GLN A 143 -0.35 -0.65 -11.70
N ILE A 144 -1.68 -0.42 -11.56
CA ILE A 144 -2.21 0.69 -10.78
C ILE A 144 -2.86 0.13 -9.53
N ILE A 145 -2.56 0.75 -8.40
CA ILE A 145 -3.16 0.46 -7.09
C ILE A 145 -3.78 1.73 -6.55
N ALA A 146 -5.08 1.72 -6.32
CA ALA A 146 -5.78 2.79 -5.63
C ALA A 146 -5.44 2.77 -4.14
N TYR A 147 -5.05 3.90 -3.59
CA TYR A 147 -4.73 4.05 -2.18
C TYR A 147 -5.71 5.00 -1.48
N ASN A 148 -6.20 4.60 -0.30
CA ASN A 148 -7.17 5.34 0.51
C ASN A 148 -8.49 5.66 -0.23
N ARG A 149 -8.73 5.03 -1.36
CA ARG A 149 -9.93 5.17 -2.21
C ARG A 149 -10.19 3.85 -2.91
N ALA A 150 -11.42 3.63 -3.32
CA ALA A 150 -11.77 2.61 -4.31
C ALA A 150 -12.41 3.31 -5.52
N TRP A 151 -12.07 2.84 -6.69
CA TRP A 151 -12.70 3.28 -7.93
C TRP A 151 -13.39 2.05 -8.55
N ASP A 152 -14.52 2.29 -9.18
CA ASP A 152 -15.24 1.22 -9.89
C ASP A 152 -14.57 0.96 -11.26
N ILE A 153 -13.32 0.51 -11.19
CA ILE A 153 -12.49 0.14 -12.35
C ILE A 153 -11.95 -1.27 -12.10
N PRO A 154 -12.49 -2.30 -12.78
CA PRO A 154 -12.19 -3.70 -12.47
C PRO A 154 -10.72 -4.09 -12.56
N THR A 155 -9.92 -3.35 -13.33
CA THR A 155 -8.49 -3.62 -13.54
C THR A 155 -7.58 -3.00 -12.49
N ILE A 156 -8.13 -2.19 -11.57
CA ILE A 156 -7.37 -1.51 -10.51
C ILE A 156 -7.64 -2.18 -9.17
N SER A 157 -6.58 -2.64 -8.52
CA SER A 157 -6.64 -3.07 -7.13
C SER A 157 -6.75 -1.87 -6.21
N SER A 158 -7.45 -2.01 -5.08
CA SER A 158 -7.58 -0.92 -4.10
C SER A 158 -7.18 -1.34 -2.69
N VAL A 159 -6.61 -0.40 -1.95
CA VAL A 159 -6.35 -0.51 -0.51
C VAL A 159 -6.98 0.71 0.16
N ALA A 160 -8.03 0.50 0.92
CA ALA A 160 -8.75 1.56 1.64
C ALA A 160 -9.19 1.07 3.02
N CYS A 161 -9.42 2.02 3.93
CA CYS A 161 -10.05 1.71 5.21
C CYS A 161 -11.52 1.28 4.99
N ASN A 162 -12.01 0.41 5.87
CA ASN A 162 -13.44 0.09 5.91
C ASN A 162 -14.20 1.22 6.63
N HIS A 163 -14.44 2.31 5.89
CA HIS A 163 -15.11 3.50 6.42
C HIS A 163 -16.55 3.21 6.87
N ARG A 164 -17.24 2.33 6.16
CA ARG A 164 -18.60 1.91 6.53
C ARG A 164 -18.62 1.31 7.93
N PHE A 165 -17.73 0.35 8.20
CA PHE A 165 -17.61 -0.23 9.54
C PHE A 165 -17.27 0.81 10.61
N GLY A 166 -16.41 1.79 10.27
CA GLY A 166 -16.10 2.93 11.14
C GLY A 166 -17.36 3.76 11.47
N GLY A 167 -18.19 4.06 10.46
CA GLY A 167 -19.46 4.75 10.63
C GLY A 167 -20.46 3.95 11.49
N GLU A 168 -20.59 2.66 11.26
CA GLU A 168 -21.42 1.76 12.06
C GLU A 168 -21.00 1.80 13.55
N LEU A 169 -19.70 1.75 13.85
CA LEU A 169 -19.20 1.85 15.23
C LEU A 169 -19.55 3.20 15.89
N ILE A 170 -19.50 4.29 15.15
CA ILE A 170 -19.89 5.61 15.65
C ILE A 170 -21.40 5.65 15.91
N ALA A 171 -22.21 5.18 14.97
CA ALA A 171 -23.67 5.11 15.11
C ALA A 171 -24.06 4.29 16.34
N ASP A 172 -23.44 3.13 16.55
CA ASP A 172 -23.68 2.29 17.73
C ASP A 172 -23.38 3.04 19.04
N GLN A 173 -22.30 3.82 19.09
CA GLN A 173 -22.00 4.62 20.29
C GLN A 173 -23.04 5.73 20.53
N ILE A 174 -23.52 6.39 19.48
CA ILE A 174 -24.57 7.41 19.56
C ILE A 174 -25.86 6.80 20.12
N ILE A 175 -26.28 5.66 19.56
CA ILE A 175 -27.49 4.93 20.00
C ILE A 175 -27.33 4.46 21.43
N LYS A 176 -26.21 3.84 21.78
CA LYS A 176 -25.95 3.31 23.13
C LYS A 176 -25.99 4.40 24.21
N ASN A 177 -25.63 5.62 23.87
CA ASN A 177 -25.67 6.77 24.77
C ASN A 177 -27.03 7.52 24.71
N ASN A 178 -28.03 7.01 24.00
CA ASN A 178 -29.38 7.58 23.87
C ASN A 178 -29.42 9.01 23.33
N HIS A 179 -28.45 9.40 22.45
CA HIS A 179 -28.51 10.67 21.78
C HIS A 179 -29.66 10.69 20.78
N GLN A 180 -30.51 11.73 20.85
CA GLN A 180 -31.71 11.89 20.01
C GLN A 180 -31.45 12.84 18.82
N GLU A 181 -30.49 13.72 18.95
CA GLU A 181 -30.11 14.69 17.93
C GLU A 181 -28.62 14.55 17.64
N VAL A 182 -28.27 14.50 16.35
CA VAL A 182 -26.89 14.31 15.89
C VAL A 182 -26.59 15.32 14.81
N GLY A 183 -25.53 16.10 15.00
CA GLY A 183 -24.99 16.98 13.97
C GLY A 183 -23.90 16.25 13.17
N LEU A 184 -23.96 16.31 11.84
CA LEU A 184 -22.95 15.78 10.95
C LEU A 184 -22.20 16.93 10.24
N ILE A 185 -20.88 16.95 10.37
CA ILE A 185 -20.02 17.85 9.59
C ILE A 185 -19.37 17.02 8.51
N GLU A 186 -19.75 17.29 7.26
CA GLU A 186 -19.26 16.54 6.12
C GLU A 186 -17.97 17.17 5.57
N GLY A 187 -17.18 16.35 4.88
CA GLY A 187 -16.07 16.81 4.04
C GLY A 187 -16.57 17.35 2.68
N PRO A 188 -15.66 17.71 1.77
CA PRO A 188 -16.02 18.20 0.44
C PRO A 188 -16.94 17.24 -0.31
N THR A 189 -17.95 17.78 -0.99
CA THR A 189 -18.85 17.03 -1.85
C THR A 189 -18.07 16.24 -2.91
N GLY A 190 -18.37 14.94 -3.05
CA GLY A 190 -17.67 14.05 -3.98
C GLY A 190 -16.41 13.39 -3.42
N SER A 191 -16.00 13.68 -2.17
CA SER A 191 -14.92 12.96 -1.53
C SER A 191 -15.32 11.50 -1.24
N TYR A 192 -14.56 10.55 -1.81
CA TYR A 192 -14.78 9.12 -1.55
C TYR A 192 -14.84 8.79 -0.06
N VAL A 193 -13.91 9.31 0.74
CA VAL A 193 -13.84 9.07 2.18
C VAL A 193 -15.08 9.62 2.88
N SER A 194 -15.49 10.87 2.56
CA SER A 194 -16.69 11.47 3.14
C SER A 194 -17.95 10.67 2.81
N LEU A 195 -18.13 10.33 1.53
CA LEU A 195 -19.29 9.58 1.08
C LEU A 195 -19.33 8.17 1.70
N SER A 196 -18.20 7.49 1.84
CA SER A 196 -18.16 6.14 2.40
C SER A 196 -18.40 6.09 3.91
N LEU A 197 -18.21 7.21 4.63
CA LEU A 197 -18.53 7.33 6.05
C LEU A 197 -20.03 7.57 6.31
N ILE A 198 -20.73 8.26 5.39
CA ILE A 198 -22.13 8.63 5.56
C ILE A 198 -23.13 7.70 4.87
N HIS A 199 -22.68 6.92 3.89
CA HIS A 199 -23.49 5.87 3.24
C HIS A 199 -23.49 4.58 4.08
N ILE A 200 -24.07 4.67 5.26
CA ILE A 200 -24.25 3.56 6.17
C ILE A 200 -25.56 2.85 5.83
#